data_e469f475a5eaf0780b37b33a5f73feaf
#
_entry.id   e469f475a5eaf0780b37b33a5f73feaf
#
_cell.length_a   1.000
_cell.length_b   1.000
_cell.length_c   1.000
_cell.angle_alpha   90.00
_cell.angle_beta   90.00
_cell.angle_gamma   90.00
#
_symmetry.space_group_name_H-M   'P 1'
#
loop_
_entity.id
_entity.type
_entity.pdbx_description
1 polymer ?
#
loop_
_entity_poly.entity_id
_entity_poly.type
_entity_poly.pdbx_seq_one_letter_code
_entity_poly.pdbx_strand_id
1 'polypeptide(L)'
;MLAVAQHLSSAGHDITILTAGVFREKVIAAGLDFVSLTGIANYDYRHLEEFFPDKRNLRGMDLIIYYFKHTFGDTIPDQDRCIRQIMAKRPVDLILVDVPYLGAFPLLLGSKNDRPPIVGCGVVPLLMRSADFGRRFSQPDTTPEGLLRNKEANCRFEASFQPATDHINAVLARCGAPPMPRPVFDCMCVLPDLFLQCTGEAFEFPRSDMPDTIRFVGPVLPKPSVSFDEPAWWSDLDSGRAVVLVTQGTIANFNFDELIQPTLMALADDDMLVIAATGRPATELMVVPPNARVESFIPFDRLLPEVDVLVTNGGYGTVNQALSLGVPIVVAGETEDKALISARVAWTGAGISLGTQDPTQEQIGTAVRAVLADSRYRDRAQAIQQNFKEYSAPDSITRAVESLIK
;
A
#
# COMPACT_ATOMS: atom_id res chain seq x y z
N MET A 1 -8.53 2.60 -3.54
CA MET A 1 -9.42 3.67 -4.06
C MET A 1 -10.75 3.15 -4.62
N LEU A 2 -10.82 2.07 -5.41
CA LEU A 2 -12.09 1.60 -5.99
C LEU A 2 -13.15 1.27 -4.92
N ALA A 3 -12.77 0.57 -3.84
CA ALA A 3 -13.68 0.26 -2.73
C ALA A 3 -14.22 1.53 -2.04
N VAL A 4 -13.38 2.56 -1.88
CA VAL A 4 -13.80 3.87 -1.35
C VAL A 4 -14.83 4.52 -2.27
N ALA A 5 -14.53 4.55 -3.57
CA ALA A 5 -15.42 5.13 -4.58
C ALA A 5 -16.79 4.43 -4.63
N GLN A 6 -16.80 3.08 -4.60
CA GLN A 6 -18.05 2.31 -4.57
C GLN A 6 -18.86 2.57 -3.29
N HIS A 7 -18.19 2.78 -2.15
CA HIS A 7 -18.88 3.09 -0.90
C HIS A 7 -19.52 4.47 -0.96
N LEU A 8 -18.76 5.50 -1.38
CA LEU A 8 -19.27 6.86 -1.53
C LEU A 8 -20.43 6.92 -2.55
N SER A 9 -20.33 6.20 -3.66
CA SER A 9 -21.43 6.08 -4.63
C SER A 9 -22.67 5.44 -3.99
N SER A 10 -22.47 4.40 -3.16
CA SER A 10 -23.58 3.77 -2.44
C SER A 10 -24.21 4.69 -1.37
N ALA A 11 -23.44 5.66 -0.87
CA ALA A 11 -23.91 6.71 0.04
C ALA A 11 -24.62 7.88 -0.69
N GLY A 12 -24.75 7.82 -2.01
CA GLY A 12 -25.48 8.80 -2.82
C GLY A 12 -24.63 9.88 -3.48
N HIS A 13 -23.32 9.78 -3.42
CA HIS A 13 -22.41 10.70 -4.10
C HIS A 13 -22.23 10.33 -5.58
N ASP A 14 -22.15 11.35 -6.44
CA ASP A 14 -21.79 11.19 -7.86
C ASP A 14 -20.27 11.09 -7.99
N ILE A 15 -19.76 9.91 -8.36
CA ILE A 15 -18.33 9.59 -8.33
C ILE A 15 -17.78 9.37 -9.74
N THR A 16 -16.74 10.14 -10.05
CA THR A 16 -15.94 9.92 -11.26
C THR A 16 -14.53 9.49 -10.88
N ILE A 17 -14.07 8.40 -11.47
CA ILE A 17 -12.70 7.92 -11.34
C ILE A 17 -11.84 8.45 -12.50
N LEU A 18 -10.84 9.25 -12.18
CA LEU A 18 -9.77 9.64 -13.09
C LEU A 18 -8.57 8.71 -12.89
N THR A 19 -8.27 7.87 -13.86
CA THR A 19 -7.16 6.92 -13.79
C THR A 19 -6.69 6.51 -15.20
N ALA A 20 -5.65 5.67 -15.30
CA ALA A 20 -5.17 5.18 -16.59
C ALA A 20 -6.23 4.34 -17.34
N GLY A 21 -6.17 4.40 -18.67
CA GLY A 21 -7.13 3.75 -19.58
C GLY A 21 -7.26 2.25 -19.37
N VAL A 22 -6.21 1.59 -18.93
CA VAL A 22 -6.16 0.15 -18.63
C VAL A 22 -7.16 -0.27 -17.54
N PHE A 23 -7.61 0.65 -16.69
CA PHE A 23 -8.60 0.37 -15.63
C PHE A 23 -10.04 0.63 -16.03
N ARG A 24 -10.30 1.08 -17.26
CA ARG A 24 -11.62 1.47 -17.74
C ARG A 24 -12.70 0.41 -17.46
N GLU A 25 -12.45 -0.82 -17.88
CA GLU A 25 -13.44 -1.91 -17.74
C GLU A 25 -13.73 -2.20 -16.27
N LYS A 26 -12.69 -2.20 -15.42
CA LYS A 26 -12.81 -2.43 -13.98
C LYS A 26 -13.64 -1.33 -13.29
N VAL A 27 -13.47 -0.07 -13.68
CA VAL A 27 -14.22 1.06 -13.13
C VAL A 27 -15.69 1.00 -13.57
N ILE A 28 -15.95 0.77 -14.86
CA ILE A 28 -17.31 0.65 -15.40
C ILE A 28 -18.04 -0.55 -14.79
N ALA A 29 -17.37 -1.70 -14.66
CA ALA A 29 -17.95 -2.89 -14.01
C ALA A 29 -18.28 -2.65 -12.52
N ALA A 30 -17.60 -1.69 -11.88
CA ALA A 30 -17.90 -1.26 -10.51
C ALA A 30 -19.09 -0.28 -10.43
N GLY A 31 -19.72 0.09 -11.56
CA GLY A 31 -20.85 1.01 -11.62
C GLY A 31 -20.48 2.48 -11.46
N LEU A 32 -19.25 2.87 -11.80
CA LEU A 32 -18.71 4.21 -11.59
C LEU A 32 -18.37 4.90 -12.91
N ASP A 33 -18.44 6.23 -12.92
CA ASP A 33 -18.01 7.04 -14.05
C ASP A 33 -16.50 6.99 -14.22
N PHE A 34 -16.04 6.90 -15.47
CA PHE A 34 -14.64 6.78 -15.83
C PHE A 34 -14.19 7.94 -16.72
N VAL A 35 -13.04 8.54 -16.35
CA VAL A 35 -12.27 9.45 -17.20
C VAL A 35 -10.83 8.94 -17.30
N SER A 36 -10.33 8.83 -18.54
CA SER A 36 -8.96 8.40 -18.78
C SER A 36 -7.98 9.54 -18.53
N LEU A 37 -6.87 9.26 -17.86
CA LEU A 37 -5.67 10.07 -17.95
C LEU A 37 -5.22 10.15 -19.43
N THR A 38 -4.49 11.21 -19.76
CA THR A 38 -3.97 11.46 -21.12
C THR A 38 -2.44 11.65 -21.09
N GLY A 39 -1.83 11.67 -22.27
CA GLY A 39 -0.39 11.88 -22.40
C GLY A 39 0.44 10.80 -21.69
N ILE A 40 1.59 11.20 -21.16
CA ILE A 40 2.50 10.28 -20.46
C ILE A 40 1.94 9.79 -19.11
N ALA A 41 0.90 10.41 -18.58
CA ALA A 41 0.23 9.94 -17.36
C ALA A 41 -0.68 8.72 -17.61
N ASN A 42 -1.01 8.41 -18.87
CA ASN A 42 -1.83 7.26 -19.24
C ASN A 42 -0.97 6.05 -19.58
N TYR A 43 -0.21 5.54 -18.62
CA TYR A 43 0.62 4.35 -18.79
C TYR A 43 0.00 3.11 -18.16
N ASP A 44 0.39 1.95 -18.66
CA ASP A 44 0.06 0.66 -18.04
C ASP A 44 1.14 0.29 -17.02
N TYR A 45 0.77 0.30 -15.74
CA TYR A 45 1.68 -0.01 -14.64
C TYR A 45 2.22 -1.46 -14.68
N ARG A 46 1.56 -2.36 -15.41
CA ARG A 46 2.01 -3.75 -15.59
C ARG A 46 3.19 -3.86 -16.56
N HIS A 47 3.38 -2.83 -17.38
CA HIS A 47 4.40 -2.72 -18.43
C HIS A 47 5.24 -1.45 -18.26
N LEU A 48 5.59 -1.10 -17.00
CA LEU A 48 6.35 0.13 -16.70
C LEU A 48 7.64 0.27 -17.48
N GLU A 49 8.26 -0.83 -17.88
CA GLU A 49 9.51 -0.82 -18.63
C GLU A 49 9.38 -0.35 -20.08
N GLU A 50 8.16 -0.42 -20.63
CA GLU A 50 7.86 0.12 -21.96
C GLU A 50 7.77 1.64 -21.93
N PHE A 51 7.27 2.20 -20.82
CA PHE A 51 7.10 3.64 -20.64
C PHE A 51 8.31 4.30 -19.97
N PHE A 52 9.02 3.57 -19.13
CA PHE A 52 10.15 4.05 -18.32
C PHE A 52 11.34 3.07 -18.42
N PRO A 53 11.99 2.95 -19.61
CA PRO A 53 13.00 1.91 -19.87
C PRO A 53 14.28 2.07 -19.06
N ASP A 54 14.66 3.29 -18.71
CA ASP A 54 15.92 3.59 -18.02
C ASP A 54 15.96 3.08 -16.58
N LYS A 55 14.81 2.64 -16.02
CA LYS A 55 14.74 2.06 -14.67
C LYS A 55 15.44 0.70 -14.52
N ARG A 56 15.66 -0.04 -15.63
CA ARG A 56 16.06 -1.47 -15.62
C ARG A 56 17.31 -1.78 -14.79
N ASN A 57 18.27 -0.87 -14.76
CA ASN A 57 19.53 -1.06 -14.06
C ASN A 57 19.59 -0.33 -12.71
N LEU A 58 18.53 0.38 -12.32
CA LEU A 58 18.51 1.14 -11.08
C LEU A 58 18.06 0.25 -9.89
N ARG A 59 18.63 0.52 -8.73
CA ARG A 59 18.28 -0.17 -7.46
C ARG A 59 18.27 0.83 -6.31
N GLY A 60 17.61 0.44 -5.22
CA GLY A 60 17.64 1.21 -3.98
C GLY A 60 17.18 2.65 -4.15
N MET A 61 17.98 3.61 -3.64
CA MET A 61 17.64 5.03 -3.66
C MET A 61 17.56 5.61 -5.08
N ASP A 62 18.44 5.19 -5.99
CA ASP A 62 18.45 5.68 -7.38
C ASP A 62 17.16 5.30 -8.11
N LEU A 63 16.61 4.11 -7.86
CA LEU A 63 15.33 3.68 -8.41
C LEU A 63 14.18 4.52 -7.85
N ILE A 64 14.18 4.81 -6.55
CA ILE A 64 13.15 5.65 -5.91
C ILE A 64 13.21 7.08 -6.47
N ILE A 65 14.41 7.66 -6.58
CA ILE A 65 14.61 8.98 -7.20
C ILE A 65 14.11 8.99 -8.64
N TYR A 66 14.40 7.94 -9.41
CA TYR A 66 13.93 7.81 -10.78
C TYR A 66 12.40 7.81 -10.86
N TYR A 67 11.71 7.01 -10.03
CA TYR A 67 10.25 7.00 -10.00
C TYR A 67 9.68 8.38 -9.64
N PHE A 68 10.25 9.05 -8.64
CA PHE A 68 9.77 10.37 -8.25
C PHE A 68 10.02 11.45 -9.31
N LYS A 69 11.07 11.33 -10.12
CA LYS A 69 11.30 12.23 -11.25
C LYS A 69 10.37 11.92 -12.41
N HIS A 70 10.38 10.68 -12.88
CA HIS A 70 9.85 10.33 -14.20
C HIS A 70 8.44 9.74 -14.15
N THR A 71 8.15 8.87 -13.19
CA THR A 71 6.83 8.24 -13.09
C THR A 71 5.81 9.13 -12.39
N PHE A 72 6.23 9.85 -11.36
CA PHE A 72 5.33 10.73 -10.60
C PHE A 72 5.49 12.21 -10.96
N GLY A 73 6.72 12.68 -11.16
CA GLY A 73 7.01 14.08 -11.46
C GLY A 73 6.63 14.50 -12.87
N ASP A 74 7.17 13.84 -13.88
CA ASP A 74 6.93 14.20 -15.29
C ASP A 74 5.46 14.05 -15.71
N THR A 75 4.67 13.24 -14.99
CA THR A 75 3.23 13.05 -15.25
C THR A 75 2.35 14.17 -14.69
N ILE A 76 2.85 15.03 -13.79
CA ILE A 76 2.09 16.13 -13.15
C ILE A 76 1.33 17.00 -14.16
N PRO A 77 1.93 17.50 -15.26
CA PRO A 77 1.23 18.40 -16.19
C PRO A 77 0.02 17.76 -16.85
N ASP A 78 0.12 16.48 -17.21
CA ASP A 78 -1.00 15.76 -17.85
C ASP A 78 -2.10 15.46 -16.83
N GLN A 79 -1.72 15.07 -15.62
CA GLN A 79 -2.66 14.82 -14.53
C GLN A 79 -3.41 16.09 -14.11
N ASP A 80 -2.72 17.21 -13.88
CA ASP A 80 -3.34 18.50 -13.54
C ASP A 80 -4.29 18.97 -14.65
N ARG A 81 -3.88 18.84 -15.93
CA ARG A 81 -4.72 19.16 -17.07
C ARG A 81 -6.00 18.34 -17.07
N CYS A 82 -5.94 17.05 -16.81
CA CYS A 82 -7.12 16.18 -16.73
C CYS A 82 -8.06 16.60 -15.61
N ILE A 83 -7.55 16.92 -14.42
CA ILE A 83 -8.35 17.42 -13.30
C ILE A 83 -9.06 18.71 -13.69
N ARG A 84 -8.33 19.70 -14.22
CA ARG A 84 -8.89 20.99 -14.63
C ARG A 84 -9.93 20.85 -15.75
N GLN A 85 -9.74 19.90 -16.68
CA GLN A 85 -10.73 19.61 -17.74
C GLN A 85 -12.03 19.05 -17.18
N ILE A 86 -11.98 18.22 -16.13
CA ILE A 86 -13.17 17.74 -15.44
C ILE A 86 -13.87 18.89 -14.74
N MET A 87 -13.14 19.69 -13.96
CA MET A 87 -13.68 20.86 -13.25
C MET A 87 -14.31 21.89 -14.19
N ALA A 88 -13.75 22.06 -15.39
CA ALA A 88 -14.31 22.99 -16.40
C ALA A 88 -15.61 22.48 -17.06
N LYS A 89 -15.86 21.17 -17.04
CA LYS A 89 -17.04 20.56 -17.68
C LYS A 89 -18.23 20.39 -16.74
N ARG A 90 -17.96 20.26 -15.44
CA ARG A 90 -18.99 20.03 -14.42
C ARG A 90 -18.51 20.53 -13.03
N PRO A 91 -19.44 20.88 -12.14
CA PRO A 91 -19.09 21.14 -10.74
C PRO A 91 -18.37 19.94 -10.11
N VAL A 92 -17.38 20.20 -9.29
CA VAL A 92 -16.66 19.20 -8.48
C VAL A 92 -16.63 19.75 -7.05
N ASP A 93 -17.33 19.08 -6.15
CA ASP A 93 -17.46 19.51 -4.76
C ASP A 93 -16.23 19.10 -3.93
N LEU A 94 -15.55 17.99 -4.30
CA LEU A 94 -14.39 17.49 -3.60
C LEU A 94 -13.55 16.59 -4.52
N ILE A 95 -12.23 16.58 -4.29
CA ILE A 95 -11.28 15.67 -4.97
C ILE A 95 -10.66 14.75 -3.93
N LEU A 96 -10.74 13.44 -4.17
CA LEU A 96 -9.96 12.43 -3.42
C LEU A 96 -8.75 12.00 -4.26
N VAL A 97 -7.58 12.01 -3.66
CA VAL A 97 -6.34 11.55 -4.29
C VAL A 97 -5.69 10.46 -3.47
N ASP A 98 -5.14 9.44 -4.12
CA ASP A 98 -4.29 8.47 -3.44
C ASP A 98 -2.82 8.90 -3.47
N VAL A 99 -2.02 8.32 -2.60
CA VAL A 99 -0.57 8.55 -2.57
C VAL A 99 0.10 7.49 -3.46
N PRO A 100 1.01 7.88 -4.38
CA PRO A 100 1.66 9.19 -4.59
C PRO A 100 1.17 9.98 -5.83
N TYR A 101 -0.10 10.30 -5.93
CA TYR A 101 -0.65 11.08 -7.07
C TYR A 101 -0.26 12.57 -6.95
N LEU A 102 0.80 13.01 -7.65
CA LEU A 102 1.32 14.38 -7.58
C LEU A 102 0.59 15.38 -8.49
N GLY A 103 -0.30 14.92 -9.36
CA GLY A 103 -1.06 15.78 -10.28
C GLY A 103 -2.00 16.79 -9.60
N ALA A 104 -2.30 16.59 -8.32
CA ALA A 104 -3.06 17.57 -7.53
C ALA A 104 -2.18 18.69 -6.93
N PHE A 105 -0.85 18.59 -6.98
CA PHE A 105 0.05 19.58 -6.37
C PHE A 105 -0.11 21.00 -6.94
N PRO A 106 -0.28 21.21 -8.26
CA PRO A 106 -0.53 22.57 -8.76
C PRO A 106 -1.78 23.21 -8.15
N LEU A 107 -2.82 22.44 -7.86
CA LEU A 107 -4.02 22.94 -7.16
C LEU A 107 -3.76 23.13 -5.67
N LEU A 108 -3.08 22.18 -5.01
CA LEU A 108 -2.78 22.24 -3.57
C LEU A 108 -1.84 23.37 -3.19
N LEU A 109 -0.92 23.74 -4.07
CA LEU A 109 0.02 24.84 -3.90
C LEU A 109 -0.57 26.21 -4.31
N GLY A 110 -1.71 26.22 -4.99
CA GLY A 110 -2.46 27.41 -5.35
C GLY A 110 -3.37 27.91 -4.21
N SER A 111 -4.20 28.90 -4.53
CA SER A 111 -5.19 29.45 -3.60
C SER A 111 -6.28 28.42 -3.28
N LYS A 112 -6.59 28.23 -2.00
CA LYS A 112 -7.68 27.35 -1.56
C LYS A 112 -9.06 27.81 -2.05
N ASN A 113 -9.22 29.12 -2.31
CA ASN A 113 -10.50 29.67 -2.79
C ASN A 113 -10.77 29.33 -4.25
N ASP A 114 -9.76 28.92 -5.00
CA ASP A 114 -9.84 28.66 -6.46
C ASP A 114 -9.97 27.18 -6.80
N ARG A 115 -10.17 26.32 -5.79
CA ARG A 115 -10.28 24.87 -5.96
C ARG A 115 -11.27 24.24 -4.97
N PRO A 116 -11.85 23.08 -5.30
CA PRO A 116 -12.58 22.28 -4.31
C PRO A 116 -11.62 21.78 -3.21
N PRO A 117 -12.14 21.38 -2.04
CA PRO A 117 -11.37 20.65 -1.04
C PRO A 117 -10.71 19.42 -1.64
N ILE A 118 -9.47 19.12 -1.20
CA ILE A 118 -8.72 17.96 -1.65
C ILE A 118 -8.39 17.09 -0.44
N VAL A 119 -8.80 15.82 -0.49
CA VAL A 119 -8.54 14.82 0.55
C VAL A 119 -7.51 13.82 0.05
N GLY A 120 -6.42 13.66 0.77
CA GLY A 120 -5.43 12.61 0.52
C GLY A 120 -5.85 11.29 1.16
N CYS A 121 -5.60 10.18 0.46
CA CYS A 121 -5.82 8.82 0.98
C CYS A 121 -4.49 8.09 1.05
N GLY A 122 -4.05 7.76 2.27
CA GLY A 122 -2.84 6.99 2.55
C GLY A 122 -3.06 5.50 2.33
N VAL A 123 -2.81 5.03 1.12
CA VAL A 123 -2.90 3.61 0.73
C VAL A 123 -1.57 2.87 0.86
N VAL A 124 -0.58 3.53 1.46
CA VAL A 124 0.74 3.02 1.86
C VAL A 124 1.01 3.53 3.29
N PRO A 125 2.04 3.03 4.00
CA PRO A 125 2.42 3.58 5.31
C PRO A 125 2.60 5.10 5.26
N LEU A 126 2.31 5.78 6.38
CA LEU A 126 2.41 7.24 6.43
C LEU A 126 3.83 7.71 6.13
N LEU A 127 3.99 8.39 4.97
CA LEU A 127 5.29 8.74 4.41
C LEU A 127 5.91 10.02 5.00
N MET A 128 5.15 10.80 5.75
CA MET A 128 5.65 12.01 6.40
C MET A 128 6.82 11.69 7.34
N ARG A 129 7.85 12.53 7.35
CA ARG A 129 8.92 12.42 8.36
C ARG A 129 8.37 12.63 9.77
N SER A 130 9.10 12.13 10.77
CA SER A 130 8.83 12.36 12.18
C SER A 130 10.14 12.66 12.93
N ALA A 131 10.04 13.35 14.05
CA ALA A 131 11.13 13.48 14.98
C ALA A 131 11.41 12.17 15.73
N ASP A 132 10.39 11.33 15.90
CA ASP A 132 10.41 10.13 16.74
C ASP A 132 11.14 8.95 16.11
N PHE A 133 11.35 8.97 14.77
CA PHE A 133 12.13 7.94 14.05
C PHE A 133 12.81 8.49 12.79
N GLY A 134 13.93 7.88 12.42
CA GLY A 134 14.63 8.20 11.17
C GLY A 134 13.96 7.53 9.97
N ARG A 135 14.08 8.14 8.80
CA ARG A 135 13.64 7.50 7.54
C ARG A 135 14.45 6.23 7.25
N ARG A 136 13.79 5.24 6.64
CA ARG A 136 14.31 3.91 6.30
C ARG A 136 14.62 3.03 7.52
N PHE A 137 13.63 2.27 7.98
CA PHE A 137 13.77 1.10 8.84
C PHE A 137 14.12 1.33 10.31
N SER A 138 14.36 2.55 10.76
CA SER A 138 14.56 2.77 12.18
C SER A 138 13.23 2.68 12.92
N GLN A 139 13.23 1.89 13.97
CA GLN A 139 12.11 1.87 14.91
C GLN A 139 12.06 3.21 15.67
N PRO A 140 10.88 3.60 16.19
CA PRO A 140 10.74 4.80 17.02
C PRO A 140 11.71 4.78 18.20
N ASP A 141 12.43 5.91 18.39
CA ASP A 141 13.34 6.15 19.51
C ASP A 141 13.25 7.62 19.91
N THR A 142 12.55 7.87 21.00
CA THR A 142 12.29 9.21 21.53
C THR A 142 13.26 9.61 22.65
N THR A 143 14.32 8.83 22.91
CA THR A 143 15.42 9.25 23.80
C THR A 143 16.15 10.48 23.20
N PRO A 144 16.78 11.33 24.02
CA PRO A 144 17.54 12.48 23.51
C PRO A 144 18.55 12.09 22.42
N GLU A 145 19.25 11.00 22.59
CA GLU A 145 20.22 10.45 21.63
C GLU A 145 19.48 9.91 20.39
N GLY A 146 18.31 9.28 20.56
CA GLY A 146 17.43 8.80 19.50
C GLY A 146 16.95 9.94 18.61
N LEU A 147 16.45 11.03 19.19
CA LEU A 147 16.00 12.21 18.46
C LEU A 147 17.12 12.84 17.63
N LEU A 148 18.35 12.87 18.14
CA LEU A 148 19.50 13.36 17.36
C LEU A 148 19.80 12.45 16.17
N ARG A 149 19.86 11.13 16.39
CA ARG A 149 20.05 10.14 15.30
C ARG A 149 18.95 10.21 14.26
N ASN A 150 17.69 10.35 14.69
CA ASN A 150 16.53 10.48 13.80
C ASN A 150 16.63 11.72 12.92
N LYS A 151 16.97 12.87 13.52
CA LYS A 151 17.19 14.14 12.81
C LYS A 151 18.27 13.99 11.74
N GLU A 152 19.42 13.42 12.08
CA GLU A 152 20.52 13.20 11.14
C GLU A 152 20.13 12.25 10.01
N ALA A 153 19.40 11.15 10.32
CA ALA A 153 18.92 10.21 9.33
C ALA A 153 17.92 10.86 8.36
N ASN A 154 17.00 11.68 8.87
CA ASN A 154 16.06 12.44 8.07
C ASN A 154 16.77 13.45 7.16
N CYS A 155 17.75 14.22 7.70
CA CYS A 155 18.54 15.16 6.89
C CYS A 155 19.34 14.44 5.79
N ARG A 156 19.98 13.29 6.09
CA ARG A 156 20.70 12.50 5.07
C ARG A 156 19.78 12.00 3.98
N PHE A 157 18.59 11.51 4.35
CA PHE A 157 17.60 11.06 3.37
C PHE A 157 17.15 12.20 2.46
N GLU A 158 16.81 13.37 3.03
CA GLU A 158 16.40 14.55 2.27
C GLU A 158 17.48 15.03 1.31
N ALA A 159 18.74 15.08 1.76
CA ALA A 159 19.87 15.43 0.92
C ALA A 159 20.04 14.45 -0.26
N SER A 160 19.89 13.14 -0.01
CA SER A 160 19.94 12.13 -1.07
C SER A 160 18.79 12.26 -2.06
N PHE A 161 17.64 12.76 -1.61
CA PHE A 161 16.42 12.89 -2.41
C PHE A 161 16.30 14.26 -3.13
N GLN A 162 17.24 15.19 -2.87
CA GLN A 162 17.25 16.54 -3.45
C GLN A 162 17.10 16.55 -4.98
N PRO A 163 17.77 15.65 -5.75
CA PRO A 163 17.61 15.63 -7.22
C PRO A 163 16.16 15.39 -7.69
N ALA A 164 15.36 14.62 -6.94
CA ALA A 164 13.95 14.41 -7.24
C ALA A 164 13.13 15.66 -6.86
N THR A 165 13.43 16.26 -5.72
CA THR A 165 12.77 17.50 -5.25
C THR A 165 12.96 18.63 -6.25
N ASP A 166 14.18 18.85 -6.74
CA ASP A 166 14.51 19.89 -7.72
C ASP A 166 13.79 19.64 -9.05
N HIS A 167 13.75 18.39 -9.50
CA HIS A 167 13.05 18.01 -10.71
C HIS A 167 11.54 18.28 -10.61
N ILE A 168 10.91 17.84 -9.51
CA ILE A 168 9.48 18.09 -9.28
C ILE A 168 9.18 19.58 -9.23
N ASN A 169 10.00 20.38 -8.53
CA ASN A 169 9.82 21.84 -8.48
C ASN A 169 9.95 22.48 -9.86
N ALA A 170 10.87 22.01 -10.72
CA ALA A 170 10.96 22.48 -12.09
C ALA A 170 9.72 22.12 -12.92
N VAL A 171 9.12 20.93 -12.68
CA VAL A 171 7.86 20.54 -13.32
C VAL A 171 6.70 21.41 -12.83
N LEU A 172 6.59 21.64 -11.53
CA LEU A 172 5.57 22.51 -10.93
C LEU A 172 5.65 23.93 -11.47
N ALA A 173 6.85 24.49 -11.63
CA ALA A 173 7.04 25.81 -12.24
C ALA A 173 6.50 25.86 -13.68
N ARG A 174 6.64 24.79 -14.48
CA ARG A 174 6.02 24.69 -15.82
C ARG A 174 4.49 24.65 -15.79
N CYS A 175 3.91 24.19 -14.67
CA CYS A 175 2.47 24.26 -14.43
C CYS A 175 2.00 25.58 -13.82
N GLY A 176 2.90 26.56 -13.64
CA GLY A 176 2.59 27.85 -13.01
C GLY A 176 2.40 27.77 -11.49
N ALA A 177 2.82 26.69 -10.86
CA ALA A 177 2.72 26.49 -9.42
C ALA A 177 4.03 26.90 -8.70
N PRO A 178 3.95 27.36 -7.44
CA PRO A 178 5.13 27.64 -6.63
C PRO A 178 5.85 26.32 -6.25
N PRO A 179 7.13 26.41 -5.82
CA PRO A 179 7.85 25.24 -5.33
C PRO A 179 7.21 24.66 -4.06
N MET A 180 7.46 23.38 -3.83
CA MET A 180 7.02 22.71 -2.60
C MET A 180 7.63 23.39 -1.35
N PRO A 181 6.82 23.68 -0.30
CA PRO A 181 7.30 24.31 0.94
C PRO A 181 8.04 23.33 1.87
N ARG A 182 7.96 22.04 1.61
CA ARG A 182 8.54 20.94 2.39
C ARG A 182 8.99 19.81 1.47
N PRO A 183 9.75 18.81 1.96
CA PRO A 183 10.06 17.60 1.21
C PRO A 183 8.79 16.95 0.64
N VAL A 184 8.90 16.34 -0.53
CA VAL A 184 7.74 15.80 -1.28
C VAL A 184 6.89 14.83 -0.46
N PHE A 185 7.51 13.96 0.33
CA PHE A 185 6.79 13.00 1.17
C PHE A 185 5.96 13.69 2.26
N ASP A 186 6.45 14.78 2.84
CA ASP A 186 5.68 15.59 3.78
C ASP A 186 4.54 16.30 3.04
N CYS A 187 4.84 16.90 1.87
CA CYS A 187 3.84 17.60 1.05
C CYS A 187 2.67 16.69 0.68
N MET A 188 2.91 15.42 0.34
CA MET A 188 1.84 14.46 0.02
C MET A 188 0.85 14.28 1.18
N CYS A 189 1.31 14.40 2.43
CA CYS A 189 0.49 14.17 3.61
C CYS A 189 -0.11 15.46 4.19
N VAL A 190 0.59 16.62 4.08
CA VAL A 190 0.19 17.84 4.77
C VAL A 190 -0.41 18.93 3.87
N LEU A 191 -0.25 18.86 2.55
CA LEU A 191 -0.87 19.81 1.62
C LEU A 191 -2.37 19.58 1.42
N PRO A 192 -2.89 18.34 1.39
CA PRO A 192 -4.33 18.11 1.35
C PRO A 192 -5.05 18.80 2.51
N ASP A 193 -6.31 19.20 2.29
CA ASP A 193 -7.13 19.82 3.34
C ASP A 193 -7.42 18.83 4.49
N LEU A 194 -7.43 17.55 4.16
CA LEU A 194 -7.48 16.43 5.10
C LEU A 194 -6.71 15.25 4.50
N PHE A 195 -6.03 14.49 5.34
CA PHE A 195 -5.36 13.25 4.92
C PHE A 195 -5.90 12.06 5.73
N LEU A 196 -6.38 11.05 5.03
CA LEU A 196 -6.99 9.85 5.62
C LEU A 196 -6.05 8.66 5.48
N GLN A 197 -5.45 8.24 6.59
CA GLN A 197 -4.56 7.08 6.60
C GLN A 197 -5.39 5.80 6.70
N CYS A 198 -5.32 4.97 5.65
CA CYS A 198 -6.14 3.76 5.48
C CYS A 198 -5.58 2.55 6.26
N THR A 199 -5.42 2.71 7.56
CA THR A 199 -5.07 1.69 8.56
C THR A 199 -5.51 2.17 9.93
N GLY A 200 -5.34 1.36 10.98
CA GLY A 200 -5.50 1.78 12.37
C GLY A 200 -4.17 2.22 13.00
N GLU A 201 -4.25 2.99 14.07
CA GLU A 201 -3.08 3.51 14.79
C GLU A 201 -2.17 2.39 15.31
N ALA A 202 -2.73 1.24 15.71
CA ALA A 202 -1.96 0.12 16.25
C ALA A 202 -0.98 -0.50 15.25
N PHE A 203 -1.15 -0.25 13.94
CA PHE A 203 -0.22 -0.73 12.91
C PHE A 203 0.71 0.38 12.39
N GLU A 204 0.62 1.60 12.89
CA GLU A 204 1.51 2.70 12.48
C GLU A 204 2.53 3.01 13.59
N PHE A 205 3.67 3.57 13.24
CA PHE A 205 4.61 4.09 14.23
C PHE A 205 4.00 5.28 14.98
N PRO A 206 4.11 5.33 16.32
CA PRO A 206 3.66 6.47 17.09
C PRO A 206 4.43 7.74 16.68
N ARG A 207 3.75 8.88 16.68
CA ARG A 207 4.30 10.18 16.30
C ARG A 207 3.84 11.26 17.25
N SER A 208 4.77 11.96 17.88
CA SER A 208 4.47 13.14 18.71
C SER A 208 4.20 14.40 17.88
N ASP A 209 4.57 14.38 16.61
CA ASP A 209 4.49 15.51 15.65
C ASP A 209 3.42 15.32 14.57
N MET A 210 2.37 14.52 14.87
CA MET A 210 1.26 14.28 13.96
C MET A 210 0.40 15.53 13.77
N PRO A 211 0.20 16.04 12.54
CA PRO A 211 -0.75 17.12 12.28
C PRO A 211 -2.22 16.68 12.49
N ASP A 212 -3.06 17.58 12.99
CA ASP A 212 -4.50 17.34 13.18
C ASP A 212 -5.26 17.06 11.88
N THR A 213 -4.67 17.43 10.74
CA THR A 213 -5.22 17.15 9.41
C THR A 213 -5.02 15.71 8.96
N ILE A 214 -4.24 14.91 9.68
CA ILE A 214 -4.05 13.49 9.40
C ILE A 214 -4.91 12.67 10.35
N ARG A 215 -5.76 11.80 9.80
CA ARG A 215 -6.67 10.95 10.58
C ARG A 215 -6.55 9.50 10.15
N PHE A 216 -6.49 8.60 11.10
CA PHE A 216 -6.65 7.18 10.86
C PHE A 216 -8.12 6.86 10.64
N VAL A 217 -8.42 6.03 9.63
CA VAL A 217 -9.80 5.65 9.28
C VAL A 217 -10.04 4.15 9.37
N GLY A 218 -8.99 3.39 9.71
CA GLY A 218 -9.00 1.94 9.65
C GLY A 218 -8.68 1.39 8.25
N PRO A 219 -8.48 0.09 8.13
CA PRO A 219 -8.16 -0.56 6.86
C PRO A 219 -9.34 -0.49 5.89
N VAL A 220 -9.05 -0.08 4.64
CA VAL A 220 -10.04 -0.17 3.54
C VAL A 220 -9.99 -1.58 2.99
N LEU A 221 -10.94 -2.41 3.39
CA LEU A 221 -11.04 -3.79 2.96
C LEU A 221 -11.88 -3.92 1.67
N PRO A 222 -11.62 -4.92 0.81
CA PRO A 222 -12.50 -5.28 -0.28
C PRO A 222 -13.91 -5.62 0.24
N LYS A 223 -14.94 -5.44 -0.61
CA LYS A 223 -16.26 -5.98 -0.29
C LYS A 223 -16.17 -7.50 -0.17
N PRO A 224 -16.93 -8.11 0.78
CA PRO A 224 -16.99 -9.56 0.89
C PRO A 224 -17.38 -10.21 -0.44
N SER A 225 -16.78 -11.33 -0.76
CA SER A 225 -17.06 -12.09 -1.98
C SER A 225 -18.49 -12.66 -1.93
N VAL A 226 -19.30 -12.30 -2.91
CA VAL A 226 -20.72 -12.73 -2.99
C VAL A 226 -20.82 -14.22 -3.34
N SER A 227 -19.94 -14.70 -4.22
CA SER A 227 -19.85 -16.09 -4.63
C SER A 227 -18.38 -16.48 -4.79
N PHE A 228 -18.07 -17.70 -4.41
CA PHE A 228 -16.75 -18.30 -4.62
C PHE A 228 -16.96 -19.81 -4.79
N ASP A 229 -16.53 -20.33 -5.91
CA ASP A 229 -16.53 -21.78 -6.15
C ASP A 229 -15.31 -22.36 -5.44
N GLU A 230 -15.56 -23.03 -4.34
CA GLU A 230 -14.53 -23.67 -3.53
C GLU A 230 -13.80 -24.74 -4.35
N PRO A 231 -12.47 -24.69 -4.45
CA PRO A 231 -11.71 -25.73 -5.13
C PRO A 231 -11.86 -27.08 -4.40
N ALA A 232 -11.66 -28.18 -5.13
CA ALA A 232 -11.85 -29.54 -4.59
C ALA A 232 -11.03 -29.86 -3.33
N TRP A 233 -9.93 -29.16 -3.11
CA TRP A 233 -9.08 -29.31 -1.92
C TRP A 233 -9.55 -28.48 -0.71
N TRP A 234 -10.62 -27.68 -0.81
CA TRP A 234 -11.05 -26.76 0.26
C TRP A 234 -11.29 -27.47 1.60
N SER A 235 -11.78 -28.72 1.55
CA SER A 235 -11.93 -29.57 2.75
C SER A 235 -10.61 -29.91 3.46
N ASP A 236 -9.44 -29.72 2.83
CA ASP A 236 -8.15 -29.90 3.49
C ASP A 236 -7.92 -28.89 4.63
N LEU A 237 -8.63 -27.75 4.63
CA LEU A 237 -8.62 -26.77 5.70
C LEU A 237 -9.13 -27.36 7.03
N ASP A 238 -10.06 -28.31 6.98
CA ASP A 238 -10.61 -28.99 8.17
C ASP A 238 -9.71 -30.09 8.72
N SER A 239 -8.51 -30.27 8.16
CA SER A 239 -7.60 -31.38 8.55
C SER A 239 -6.97 -31.24 9.93
N GLY A 240 -7.10 -30.09 10.59
CA GLY A 240 -6.46 -29.77 11.87
C GLY A 240 -4.97 -29.45 11.78
N ARG A 241 -4.39 -29.44 10.57
CA ARG A 241 -3.01 -28.99 10.34
C ARG A 241 -2.95 -27.46 10.35
N ALA A 242 -1.79 -26.92 10.71
CA ALA A 242 -1.55 -25.48 10.57
C ALA A 242 -1.62 -25.06 9.08
N VAL A 243 -2.30 -23.94 8.82
CA VAL A 243 -2.52 -23.42 7.47
C VAL A 243 -1.61 -22.20 7.23
N VAL A 244 -0.74 -22.31 6.24
CA VAL A 244 0.19 -21.25 5.83
C VAL A 244 -0.23 -20.73 4.46
N LEU A 245 -0.57 -19.44 4.37
CA LEU A 245 -0.81 -18.78 3.08
C LEU A 245 0.46 -18.06 2.63
N VAL A 246 0.90 -18.29 1.38
CA VAL A 246 1.95 -17.50 0.75
C VAL A 246 1.44 -16.72 -0.46
N THR A 247 1.83 -15.42 -0.55
CA THR A 247 1.48 -14.59 -1.71
C THR A 247 2.48 -13.45 -1.92
N GLN A 248 2.72 -13.11 -3.19
CA GLN A 248 3.50 -11.95 -3.63
C GLN A 248 2.61 -10.79 -4.11
N GLY A 249 1.28 -10.88 -3.88
CA GLY A 249 0.32 -9.89 -4.36
C GLY A 249 0.12 -9.97 -5.88
N THR A 250 -0.34 -8.87 -6.49
CA THR A 250 -0.74 -8.83 -7.92
C THR A 250 0.09 -7.89 -8.78
N ILE A 251 0.93 -7.03 -8.19
CA ILE A 251 1.73 -6.02 -8.91
C ILE A 251 3.20 -6.46 -9.00
N ALA A 252 3.87 -6.56 -7.87
CA ALA A 252 5.28 -6.99 -7.81
C ALA A 252 5.36 -8.52 -7.68
N ASN A 253 4.99 -9.23 -8.76
CA ASN A 253 4.73 -10.66 -8.77
C ASN A 253 5.25 -11.29 -10.09
N PHE A 254 6.42 -10.84 -10.54
CA PHE A 254 6.97 -11.28 -11.82
C PHE A 254 7.78 -12.58 -11.72
N ASN A 255 8.37 -12.85 -10.56
CA ASN A 255 9.22 -14.00 -10.31
C ASN A 255 8.77 -14.73 -9.03
N PHE A 256 8.29 -15.97 -9.16
CA PHE A 256 7.86 -16.80 -8.03
C PHE A 256 9.05 -17.31 -7.19
N ASP A 257 10.26 -17.31 -7.74
CA ASP A 257 11.47 -17.73 -7.02
C ASP A 257 11.88 -16.73 -5.92
N GLU A 258 11.32 -15.52 -5.91
CA GLU A 258 11.57 -14.56 -4.84
C GLU A 258 10.96 -15.00 -3.49
N LEU A 259 9.76 -15.57 -3.47
CA LEU A 259 9.11 -15.94 -2.21
C LEU A 259 8.22 -17.19 -2.30
N ILE A 260 7.36 -17.34 -3.32
CA ILE A 260 6.38 -18.43 -3.37
C ILE A 260 7.08 -19.78 -3.45
N GLN A 261 7.93 -19.98 -4.45
CA GLN A 261 8.62 -21.26 -4.64
C GLN A 261 9.53 -21.63 -3.46
N PRO A 262 10.37 -20.72 -2.93
CA PRO A 262 11.15 -20.98 -1.72
C PRO A 262 10.29 -21.35 -0.51
N THR A 263 9.10 -20.73 -0.34
CA THR A 263 8.19 -21.05 0.77
C THR A 263 7.62 -22.48 0.63
N LEU A 264 7.16 -22.85 -0.57
CA LEU A 264 6.66 -24.19 -0.84
C LEU A 264 7.73 -25.26 -0.51
N MET A 265 8.97 -25.00 -0.92
CA MET A 265 10.08 -25.95 -0.67
C MET A 265 10.53 -25.96 0.79
N ALA A 266 10.51 -24.80 1.47
CA ALA A 266 10.90 -24.70 2.87
C ALA A 266 10.00 -25.50 3.84
N LEU A 267 8.74 -25.68 3.43
CA LEU A 267 7.69 -26.31 4.26
C LEU A 267 7.22 -27.66 3.69
N ALA A 268 7.90 -28.20 2.67
CA ALA A 268 7.47 -29.41 1.95
C ALA A 268 7.32 -30.64 2.84
N ASP A 269 8.19 -30.78 3.85
CA ASP A 269 8.25 -31.92 4.76
C ASP A 269 7.55 -31.66 6.11
N ASP A 270 6.97 -30.47 6.30
CA ASP A 270 6.26 -30.13 7.53
C ASP A 270 4.80 -30.62 7.50
N ASP A 271 4.25 -30.99 8.65
CA ASP A 271 2.83 -31.34 8.80
C ASP A 271 1.97 -30.05 8.82
N MET A 272 1.94 -29.36 7.69
CA MET A 272 1.20 -28.12 7.45
C MET A 272 0.47 -28.20 6.13
N LEU A 273 -0.60 -27.42 5.97
CA LEU A 273 -1.20 -27.13 4.67
C LEU A 273 -0.68 -25.79 4.15
N VAL A 274 0.04 -25.82 3.03
CA VAL A 274 0.60 -24.60 2.43
C VAL A 274 -0.23 -24.18 1.22
N ILE A 275 -0.77 -22.98 1.23
CA ILE A 275 -1.60 -22.45 0.15
C ILE A 275 -0.86 -21.29 -0.53
N ALA A 276 -0.60 -21.42 -1.83
CA ALA A 276 0.00 -20.37 -2.63
C ALA A 276 -1.06 -19.65 -3.47
N ALA A 277 -1.31 -18.36 -3.16
CA ALA A 277 -2.12 -17.48 -3.99
C ALA A 277 -1.20 -16.69 -4.91
N THR A 278 -1.11 -17.09 -6.17
CA THR A 278 -0.07 -16.62 -7.09
C THR A 278 -0.41 -15.28 -7.76
N GLY A 279 -1.68 -14.86 -7.77
CA GLY A 279 -2.12 -13.60 -8.40
C GLY A 279 -2.09 -13.61 -9.95
N ARG A 280 -1.58 -14.68 -10.54
CA ARG A 280 -1.51 -14.95 -12.00
C ARG A 280 -1.40 -16.47 -12.24
N PRO A 281 -1.57 -16.97 -13.46
CA PRO A 281 -1.45 -18.40 -13.74
C PRO A 281 -0.12 -18.99 -13.25
N ALA A 282 -0.21 -20.13 -12.56
CA ALA A 282 0.91 -20.79 -11.88
C ALA A 282 1.74 -21.72 -12.79
N THR A 283 1.70 -21.53 -14.10
CA THR A 283 2.41 -22.39 -15.09
C THR A 283 3.93 -22.38 -14.95
N GLU A 284 4.47 -21.43 -14.17
CA GLU A 284 5.91 -21.27 -13.95
C GLU A 284 6.43 -21.98 -12.69
N LEU A 285 5.54 -22.50 -11.84
CA LEU A 285 5.96 -23.24 -10.65
C LEU A 285 6.52 -24.61 -11.05
N MET A 286 7.79 -24.86 -10.73
CA MET A 286 8.47 -26.09 -11.10
C MET A 286 8.10 -27.27 -10.20
N VAL A 287 7.89 -27.02 -8.88
CA VAL A 287 7.63 -28.06 -7.87
C VAL A 287 6.53 -27.62 -6.92
N VAL A 288 5.47 -28.42 -6.83
CA VAL A 288 4.39 -28.28 -5.84
C VAL A 288 4.42 -29.50 -4.90
N PRO A 289 4.83 -29.34 -3.63
CA PRO A 289 4.84 -30.42 -2.67
C PRO A 289 3.44 -31.01 -2.39
N PRO A 290 3.33 -32.26 -1.91
CA PRO A 290 2.03 -32.92 -1.64
C PRO A 290 1.16 -32.16 -0.62
N ASN A 291 1.77 -31.49 0.34
CA ASN A 291 1.11 -30.66 1.36
C ASN A 291 0.74 -29.25 0.88
N ALA A 292 1.00 -28.91 -0.39
CA ALA A 292 0.73 -27.60 -0.95
C ALA A 292 -0.49 -27.58 -1.89
N ARG A 293 -1.15 -26.43 -1.95
CA ARG A 293 -2.23 -26.10 -2.90
C ARG A 293 -1.90 -24.78 -3.57
N VAL A 294 -2.11 -24.70 -4.88
CA VAL A 294 -1.74 -23.53 -5.68
C VAL A 294 -2.93 -23.04 -6.47
N GLU A 295 -3.30 -21.81 -6.26
CA GLU A 295 -4.38 -21.13 -6.96
C GLU A 295 -3.92 -19.79 -7.53
N SER A 296 -4.43 -19.44 -8.70
CA SER A 296 -4.16 -18.12 -9.28
C SER A 296 -4.80 -17.02 -8.47
N PHE A 297 -6.00 -17.27 -7.94
CA PHE A 297 -6.75 -16.30 -7.15
C PHE A 297 -7.65 -17.02 -6.15
N ILE A 298 -7.59 -16.56 -4.89
CA ILE A 298 -8.51 -16.98 -3.83
C ILE A 298 -8.99 -15.69 -3.13
N PRO A 299 -10.29 -15.51 -2.90
CA PRO A 299 -10.78 -14.40 -2.10
C PRO A 299 -10.24 -14.47 -0.67
N PHE A 300 -9.51 -13.44 -0.24
CA PHE A 300 -8.87 -13.43 1.07
C PHE A 300 -9.86 -13.30 2.23
N ASP A 301 -11.05 -12.72 1.99
CA ASP A 301 -12.13 -12.71 2.96
C ASP A 301 -12.65 -14.13 3.29
N ARG A 302 -12.44 -15.10 2.38
CA ARG A 302 -12.81 -16.51 2.57
C ARG A 302 -11.67 -17.34 3.15
N LEU A 303 -10.45 -17.12 2.69
CA LEU A 303 -9.32 -17.95 3.08
C LEU A 303 -8.63 -17.51 4.38
N LEU A 304 -8.42 -16.21 4.58
CA LEU A 304 -7.66 -15.72 5.74
C LEU A 304 -8.24 -16.09 7.12
N PRO A 305 -9.57 -16.27 7.31
CA PRO A 305 -10.10 -16.80 8.57
C PRO A 305 -9.54 -18.16 8.98
N GLU A 306 -9.11 -18.98 8.01
CA GLU A 306 -8.58 -20.32 8.20
C GLU A 306 -7.04 -20.34 8.27
N VAL A 307 -6.40 -19.19 8.11
CA VAL A 307 -4.93 -19.09 8.00
C VAL A 307 -4.29 -18.85 9.37
N ASP A 308 -3.26 -19.63 9.67
CA ASP A 308 -2.46 -19.49 10.88
C ASP A 308 -1.29 -18.54 10.72
N VAL A 309 -0.68 -18.48 9.54
CA VAL A 309 0.43 -17.57 9.22
C VAL A 309 0.33 -17.12 7.76
N LEU A 310 0.47 -15.82 7.53
CA LEU A 310 0.65 -15.27 6.18
C LEU A 310 2.14 -15.06 5.89
N VAL A 311 2.65 -15.64 4.81
CA VAL A 311 3.96 -15.32 4.23
C VAL A 311 3.74 -14.37 3.04
N THR A 312 4.34 -13.18 3.05
CA THR A 312 4.08 -12.19 2.00
C THR A 312 5.30 -11.32 1.70
N ASN A 313 5.32 -10.74 0.50
CA ASN A 313 6.29 -9.71 0.14
C ASN A 313 5.99 -8.34 0.76
N GLY A 314 4.92 -8.19 1.56
CA GLY A 314 4.62 -6.99 2.32
C GLY A 314 3.75 -5.97 1.59
N GLY A 315 2.88 -6.39 0.69
CA GLY A 315 1.88 -5.47 0.12
C GLY A 315 0.94 -4.91 1.20
N TYR A 316 0.81 -3.56 1.28
CA TYR A 316 0.07 -2.88 2.36
C TYR A 316 -1.37 -3.36 2.52
N GLY A 317 -2.09 -3.52 1.40
CA GLY A 317 -3.47 -4.02 1.42
C GLY A 317 -3.57 -5.45 1.96
N THR A 318 -2.66 -6.34 1.56
CA THR A 318 -2.62 -7.74 2.01
C THR A 318 -2.31 -7.84 3.49
N VAL A 319 -1.33 -7.07 3.98
CA VAL A 319 -0.96 -7.01 5.40
C VAL A 319 -2.12 -6.49 6.24
N ASN A 320 -2.78 -5.40 5.82
CA ASN A 320 -3.95 -4.89 6.53
C ASN A 320 -5.12 -5.89 6.55
N GLN A 321 -5.36 -6.64 5.46
CA GLN A 321 -6.37 -7.70 5.43
C GLN A 321 -6.05 -8.82 6.44
N ALA A 322 -4.82 -9.31 6.48
CA ALA A 322 -4.39 -10.34 7.42
C ALA A 322 -4.55 -9.85 8.88
N LEU A 323 -4.05 -8.65 9.19
CA LEU A 323 -4.15 -8.07 10.54
C LEU A 323 -5.60 -7.77 10.94
N SER A 324 -6.50 -7.47 9.99
CA SER A 324 -7.93 -7.28 10.28
C SER A 324 -8.62 -8.58 10.73
N LEU A 325 -7.99 -9.72 10.49
CA LEU A 325 -8.43 -11.05 10.90
C LEU A 325 -7.54 -11.66 12.01
N GLY A 326 -6.57 -10.90 12.51
CA GLY A 326 -5.68 -11.36 13.59
C GLY A 326 -4.65 -12.41 13.13
N VAL A 327 -4.32 -12.44 11.84
CA VAL A 327 -3.36 -13.39 11.27
C VAL A 327 -1.94 -12.84 11.39
N PRO A 328 -1.01 -13.53 12.07
CA PRO A 328 0.39 -13.14 12.16
C PRO A 328 1.12 -13.31 10.82
N ILE A 329 2.23 -12.59 10.65
CA ILE A 329 2.85 -12.38 9.35
C ILE A 329 4.34 -12.73 9.36
N VAL A 330 4.81 -13.45 8.34
CA VAL A 330 6.21 -13.49 7.93
C VAL A 330 6.34 -12.66 6.66
N VAL A 331 7.15 -11.61 6.70
CA VAL A 331 7.26 -10.66 5.59
C VAL A 331 8.68 -10.61 5.03
N ALA A 332 8.78 -10.69 3.69
CA ALA A 332 10.02 -10.53 2.93
C ALA A 332 9.79 -9.54 1.78
N GLY A 333 10.46 -8.41 1.79
CA GLY A 333 10.37 -7.41 0.74
C GLY A 333 11.04 -6.10 1.15
N GLU A 334 11.83 -5.56 0.24
CA GLU A 334 12.59 -4.32 0.46
C GLU A 334 12.35 -3.28 -0.63
N THR A 335 11.62 -3.64 -1.68
CA THR A 335 11.30 -2.71 -2.77
C THR A 335 10.09 -1.85 -2.43
N GLU A 336 9.97 -0.69 -3.04
CA GLU A 336 8.84 0.23 -2.92
C GLU A 336 8.59 0.63 -1.46
N ASP A 337 7.36 0.45 -0.97
CA ASP A 337 6.93 0.70 0.41
C ASP A 337 7.05 -0.54 1.33
N LYS A 338 7.39 -1.70 0.76
CA LYS A 338 7.41 -2.99 1.48
C LYS A 338 8.34 -2.99 2.69
N ALA A 339 9.49 -2.36 2.57
CA ALA A 339 10.41 -2.23 3.68
C ALA A 339 9.84 -1.42 4.86
N LEU A 340 9.01 -0.41 4.60
CA LEU A 340 8.32 0.36 5.64
C LEU A 340 7.24 -0.49 6.32
N ILE A 341 6.59 -1.37 5.56
CA ILE A 341 5.59 -2.32 6.06
C ILE A 341 6.26 -3.39 6.91
N SER A 342 7.36 -3.97 6.41
CA SER A 342 8.16 -4.97 7.11
C SER A 342 8.65 -4.46 8.48
N ALA A 343 9.09 -3.20 8.53
CA ALA A 343 9.50 -2.56 9.78
C ALA A 343 8.35 -2.44 10.79
N ARG A 344 7.11 -2.17 10.33
CA ARG A 344 5.92 -2.10 11.17
C ARG A 344 5.47 -3.47 11.67
N VAL A 345 5.52 -4.50 10.83
CA VAL A 345 5.24 -5.88 11.24
C VAL A 345 6.18 -6.29 12.38
N ALA A 346 7.48 -6.03 12.23
CA ALA A 346 8.47 -6.32 13.28
C ALA A 346 8.28 -5.47 14.53
N TRP A 347 8.01 -4.17 14.38
CA TRP A 347 7.77 -3.23 15.50
C TRP A 347 6.56 -3.62 16.36
N THR A 348 5.45 -3.94 15.70
CA THR A 348 4.21 -4.31 16.40
C THR A 348 4.29 -5.67 17.08
N GLY A 349 5.26 -6.50 16.69
CA GLY A 349 5.38 -7.89 17.14
C GLY A 349 4.31 -8.80 16.54
N ALA A 350 3.56 -8.35 15.54
CA ALA A 350 2.56 -9.17 14.85
C ALA A 350 3.17 -10.14 13.84
N GLY A 351 4.52 -10.25 13.79
CA GLY A 351 5.19 -11.16 12.88
C GLY A 351 6.70 -10.96 12.84
N ILE A 352 7.33 -11.61 11.85
CA ILE A 352 8.76 -11.58 11.62
C ILE A 352 9.06 -10.94 10.26
N SER A 353 9.95 -9.96 10.24
CA SER A 353 10.56 -9.43 9.01
C SER A 353 11.84 -10.18 8.70
N LEU A 354 11.96 -10.71 7.50
CA LEU A 354 13.17 -11.41 7.04
C LEU A 354 14.30 -10.45 6.61
N GLY A 355 13.99 -9.15 6.43
CA GLY A 355 14.99 -8.11 6.11
C GLY A 355 15.68 -8.31 4.76
N THR A 356 15.00 -8.97 3.82
CA THR A 356 15.54 -9.27 2.49
C THR A 356 14.42 -9.38 1.46
N GLN A 357 14.74 -9.12 0.20
CA GLN A 357 13.85 -9.35 -0.94
C GLN A 357 13.84 -10.83 -1.35
N ASP A 358 14.97 -11.51 -1.22
CA ASP A 358 15.18 -12.90 -1.67
C ASP A 358 15.58 -13.78 -0.47
N PRO A 359 14.61 -14.19 0.38
CA PRO A 359 14.90 -15.02 1.55
C PRO A 359 15.24 -16.47 1.15
N THR A 360 16.14 -17.08 1.88
CA THR A 360 16.44 -18.51 1.73
C THR A 360 15.30 -19.37 2.29
N GLN A 361 15.17 -20.61 1.81
CA GLN A 361 14.24 -21.60 2.35
C GLN A 361 14.40 -21.77 3.87
N GLU A 362 15.64 -21.78 4.37
CA GLU A 362 15.94 -21.91 5.79
C GLU A 362 15.40 -20.72 6.60
N GLN A 363 15.58 -19.49 6.11
CA GLN A 363 15.05 -18.28 6.76
C GLN A 363 13.53 -18.30 6.83
N ILE A 364 12.86 -18.67 5.72
CA ILE A 364 11.40 -18.75 5.64
C ILE A 364 10.89 -19.83 6.61
N GLY A 365 11.39 -21.05 6.51
CA GLY A 365 10.93 -22.17 7.32
C GLY A 365 11.16 -21.92 8.82
N THR A 366 12.31 -21.34 9.19
CA THR A 366 12.60 -20.97 10.58
C THR A 366 11.61 -19.93 11.09
N ALA A 367 11.33 -18.88 10.31
CA ALA A 367 10.39 -17.83 10.71
C ALA A 367 8.95 -18.34 10.82
N VAL A 368 8.48 -19.15 9.86
CA VAL A 368 7.12 -19.71 9.91
C VAL A 368 6.95 -20.59 11.15
N ARG A 369 7.88 -21.52 11.39
CA ARG A 369 7.84 -22.38 12.58
C ARG A 369 7.93 -21.58 13.89
N ALA A 370 8.73 -20.51 13.93
CA ALA A 370 8.81 -19.64 15.10
C ALA A 370 7.50 -18.88 15.37
N VAL A 371 6.84 -18.37 14.33
CA VAL A 371 5.54 -17.69 14.46
C VAL A 371 4.44 -18.65 14.93
N LEU A 372 4.43 -19.90 14.42
CA LEU A 372 3.46 -20.90 14.83
C LEU A 372 3.69 -21.42 16.26
N ALA A 373 4.94 -21.50 16.70
CA ALA A 373 5.30 -22.01 18.03
C ALA A 373 5.12 -20.99 19.16
N ASP A 374 5.05 -19.69 18.85
CA ASP A 374 4.98 -18.60 19.84
C ASP A 374 3.67 -17.82 19.68
N SER A 375 2.72 -18.05 20.59
CA SER A 375 1.41 -17.39 20.58
C SER A 375 1.49 -15.86 20.64
N ARG A 376 2.59 -15.27 21.12
CA ARG A 376 2.75 -13.82 21.22
C ARG A 376 2.55 -13.10 19.87
N TYR A 377 2.95 -13.72 18.76
CA TYR A 377 2.73 -13.13 17.44
C TYR A 377 1.24 -13.03 17.10
N ARG A 378 0.48 -14.11 17.38
CA ARG A 378 -0.96 -14.11 17.19
C ARG A 378 -1.67 -13.16 18.14
N ASP A 379 -1.27 -13.11 19.41
CA ASP A 379 -1.84 -12.20 20.41
C ASP A 379 -1.65 -10.73 19.96
N ARG A 380 -0.49 -10.39 19.39
CA ARG A 380 -0.22 -9.06 18.84
C ARG A 380 -1.04 -8.77 17.58
N ALA A 381 -1.15 -9.72 16.66
CA ALA A 381 -2.01 -9.57 15.49
C ALA A 381 -3.49 -9.38 15.88
N GLN A 382 -3.97 -10.11 16.87
CA GLN A 382 -5.32 -9.96 17.42
C GLN A 382 -5.52 -8.61 18.14
N ALA A 383 -4.52 -8.10 18.85
CA ALA A 383 -4.59 -6.76 19.43
C ALA A 383 -4.76 -5.67 18.35
N ILE A 384 -4.05 -5.79 17.22
CA ILE A 384 -4.23 -4.91 16.06
C ILE A 384 -5.63 -5.11 15.46
N GLN A 385 -6.11 -6.35 15.32
CA GLN A 385 -7.47 -6.63 14.86
C GLN A 385 -8.51 -5.92 15.74
N GLN A 386 -8.36 -5.94 17.07
CA GLN A 386 -9.29 -5.23 17.96
C GLN A 386 -9.26 -3.72 17.73
N ASN A 387 -8.07 -3.13 17.59
CA ASN A 387 -7.96 -1.71 17.23
C ASN A 387 -8.62 -1.42 15.87
N PHE A 388 -8.41 -2.27 14.86
CA PHE A 388 -9.06 -2.08 13.56
C PHE A 388 -10.58 -2.12 13.60
N LYS A 389 -11.18 -2.88 14.53
CA LYS A 389 -12.64 -2.94 14.74
C LYS A 389 -13.22 -1.65 15.34
N GLU A 390 -12.39 -0.78 15.91
CA GLU A 390 -12.82 0.53 16.42
C GLU A 390 -13.11 1.51 15.26
N TYR A 391 -12.64 1.19 14.05
CA TYR A 391 -12.83 1.98 12.86
C TYR A 391 -13.89 1.36 11.94
N SER A 392 -14.65 2.23 11.29
CA SER A 392 -15.39 1.93 10.07
C SER A 392 -14.80 2.79 8.95
N ALA A 393 -13.83 2.26 8.21
CA ALA A 393 -13.15 3.03 7.17
C ALA A 393 -14.14 3.66 6.17
N PRO A 394 -15.15 2.93 5.66
CA PRO A 394 -16.16 3.52 4.78
C PRO A 394 -16.89 4.70 5.40
N ASP A 395 -17.45 4.54 6.62
CA ASP A 395 -18.20 5.60 7.28
C ASP A 395 -17.30 6.78 7.70
N SER A 396 -16.06 6.50 8.11
CA SER A 396 -15.09 7.54 8.48
C SER A 396 -14.71 8.40 7.27
N ILE A 397 -14.52 7.77 6.11
CA ILE A 397 -14.23 8.47 4.85
C ILE A 397 -15.47 9.28 4.42
N THR A 398 -16.68 8.71 4.48
CA THR A 398 -17.91 9.43 4.14
C THR A 398 -18.09 10.67 5.01
N ARG A 399 -18.01 10.52 6.34
CA ARG A 399 -18.08 11.67 7.26
C ARG A 399 -17.02 12.74 6.99
N ALA A 400 -15.79 12.31 6.66
CA ALA A 400 -14.71 13.23 6.32
C ALA A 400 -15.02 14.02 5.04
N VAL A 401 -15.50 13.35 4.00
CA VAL A 401 -15.92 13.96 2.74
C VAL A 401 -17.07 14.95 2.98
N GLU A 402 -18.14 14.51 3.63
CA GLU A 402 -19.33 15.34 3.90
C GLU A 402 -19.02 16.56 4.79
N SER A 403 -18.01 16.46 5.67
CA SER A 403 -17.60 17.59 6.51
C SER A 403 -16.93 18.72 5.72
N LEU A 404 -16.44 18.46 4.51
CA LEU A 404 -15.77 19.41 3.63
C LEU A 404 -16.65 19.92 2.49
N ILE A 405 -17.70 19.20 2.15
CA ILE A 405 -18.72 19.62 1.17
C ILE A 405 -19.74 20.48 1.91
N LYS A 406 -19.85 21.74 1.52
CA LYS A 406 -20.79 22.70 2.12
C LYS A 406 -22.03 22.87 1.27
#